data_3d5d9806d04280c971753daa9dae158b
#
_entry.id   3d5d9806d04280c971753daa9dae158b
#
_cell.length_a   1.000
_cell.length_b   1.000
_cell.length_c   1.000
_cell.angle_alpha   90.00
_cell.angle_beta   90.00
_cell.angle_gamma   90.00
#
_symmetry.space_group_name_H-M   'P 1'
#
loop_
_entity.id
_entity.type
_entity.pdbx_description
1 polymer ?
#
loop_
_entity_poly.entity_id
_entity_poly.type
_entity_poly.pdbx_seq_one_letter_code
_entity_poly.pdbx_strand_id
1 'polypeptide(L)'
;MTEGLDLTQTAFLELLHTFKCVHSVSLFDNAMVVTCVTPAGIIIYSIYEVDGQTKVLRQPFFNNVPLEPNETDLDTYLEICNLLIDDFSALDDVIELAETLEEALEESDDE
;
A
#
# COMPACT_ATOMS: atom_id res chain seq x y z
N MET A 1 -9.95 -26.35 -1.37
CA MET A 1 -8.93 -25.70 -0.56
C MET A 1 -8.33 -24.52 -1.26
N THR A 2 -7.71 -24.76 -2.40
CA THR A 2 -7.14 -23.67 -3.18
C THR A 2 -8.19 -22.65 -3.61
N GLU A 3 -9.40 -23.13 -3.88
CA GLU A 3 -10.46 -22.22 -4.31
C GLU A 3 -10.80 -21.17 -3.26
N GLY A 4 -10.83 -21.60 -1.99
CA GLY A 4 -11.10 -20.65 -0.92
C GLY A 4 -10.01 -19.60 -0.79
N LEU A 5 -8.76 -20.02 -0.96
CA LEU A 5 -7.62 -19.09 -0.91
C LEU A 5 -7.67 -18.15 -2.10
N ASP A 6 -7.99 -18.68 -3.26
CA ASP A 6 -8.06 -17.85 -4.47
C ASP A 6 -9.14 -16.78 -4.34
N LEU A 7 -10.30 -17.13 -3.81
CA LEU A 7 -11.38 -16.17 -3.61
C LEU A 7 -10.97 -15.09 -2.62
N THR A 8 -10.33 -15.49 -1.53
CA THR A 8 -9.86 -14.53 -0.53
C THR A 8 -8.82 -13.59 -1.14
N GLN A 9 -7.91 -14.14 -1.92
CA GLN A 9 -6.89 -13.34 -2.58
C GLN A 9 -7.50 -12.38 -3.58
N THR A 10 -8.46 -12.84 -4.36
CA THR A 10 -9.14 -11.99 -5.33
C THR A 10 -9.86 -10.84 -4.64
N ALA A 11 -10.58 -11.15 -3.55
CA ALA A 11 -11.30 -10.13 -2.80
C ALA A 11 -10.33 -9.09 -2.23
N PHE A 12 -9.18 -9.56 -1.75
CA PHE A 12 -8.18 -8.65 -1.20
C PHE A 12 -7.58 -7.75 -2.29
N LEU A 13 -7.32 -8.31 -3.46
CA LEU A 13 -6.81 -7.53 -4.58
C LEU A 13 -7.82 -6.47 -5.01
N GLU A 14 -9.09 -6.83 -5.05
CA GLU A 14 -10.13 -5.85 -5.38
C GLU A 14 -10.18 -4.73 -4.35
N LEU A 15 -10.04 -5.10 -3.08
CA LEU A 15 -10.03 -4.09 -2.01
C LEU A 15 -8.84 -3.15 -2.17
N LEU A 16 -7.67 -3.68 -2.51
CA LEU A 16 -6.49 -2.85 -2.70
C LEU A 16 -6.71 -1.78 -3.75
N HIS A 17 -7.42 -2.13 -4.81
CA HIS A 17 -7.65 -1.18 -5.90
C HIS A 17 -8.66 -0.10 -5.54
N THR A 18 -9.33 -0.20 -4.40
CA THR A 18 -10.23 0.87 -3.96
C THR A 18 -9.48 1.99 -3.24
N PHE A 19 -8.24 1.75 -2.83
CA PHE A 19 -7.45 2.79 -2.17
C PHE A 19 -6.84 3.74 -3.19
N LYS A 20 -6.89 5.02 -2.90
CA LYS A 20 -6.34 6.04 -3.79
C LYS A 20 -4.83 5.93 -3.92
N CYS A 21 -4.16 5.53 -2.85
CA CYS A 21 -2.70 5.46 -2.84
C CYS A 21 -2.17 4.31 -3.68
N VAL A 22 -2.96 3.26 -3.91
CA VAL A 22 -2.48 2.09 -4.64
C VAL A 22 -2.44 2.41 -6.14
N HIS A 23 -1.22 2.44 -6.68
CA HIS A 23 -1.01 2.72 -8.10
C HIS A 23 -1.01 1.44 -8.92
N SER A 24 -0.34 0.41 -8.44
CA SER A 24 -0.26 -0.86 -9.16
C SER A 24 0.02 -2.01 -8.21
N VAL A 25 -0.40 -3.20 -8.63
CA VAL A 25 -0.15 -4.44 -7.88
C VAL A 25 0.42 -5.44 -8.88
N SER A 26 1.59 -5.99 -8.56
CA SER A 26 2.23 -7.00 -9.37
C SER A 26 2.28 -8.31 -8.61
N LEU A 27 1.90 -9.39 -9.27
CA LEU A 27 1.86 -10.72 -8.64
C LEU A 27 2.99 -11.57 -9.19
N PHE A 28 3.70 -12.22 -8.29
CA PHE A 28 4.75 -13.18 -8.62
C PHE A 28 4.43 -14.49 -7.93
N ASP A 29 5.18 -15.54 -8.25
CA ASP A 29 4.89 -16.86 -7.71
C ASP A 29 4.85 -16.88 -6.18
N ASN A 30 5.81 -16.23 -5.54
CA ASN A 30 5.93 -16.25 -4.09
C ASN A 30 5.88 -14.87 -3.49
N ALA A 31 5.45 -13.87 -4.26
CA ALA A 31 5.50 -12.50 -3.77
C ALA A 31 4.44 -11.64 -4.44
N MET A 32 4.07 -10.58 -3.73
CA MET A 32 3.19 -9.56 -4.28
C MET A 32 3.83 -8.22 -4.02
N VAL A 33 3.87 -7.36 -5.04
CA VAL A 33 4.46 -6.04 -4.92
C VAL A 33 3.38 -4.99 -5.17
N VAL A 34 3.18 -4.12 -4.20
CA VAL A 34 2.18 -3.06 -4.29
C VAL A 34 2.92 -1.71 -4.31
N THR A 35 2.67 -0.93 -5.33
CA THR A 35 3.27 0.40 -5.44
C THR A 35 2.24 1.44 -5.03
N CYS A 36 2.58 2.22 -4.00
CA CYS A 36 1.70 3.26 -3.47
C CYS A 36 2.31 4.62 -3.79
N VAL A 37 1.47 5.53 -4.28
CA VAL A 37 1.91 6.88 -4.65
C VAL A 37 1.14 7.89 -3.82
N THR A 38 1.87 8.79 -3.17
CA THR A 38 1.28 9.84 -2.35
C THR A 38 1.95 11.16 -2.71
N PRO A 39 1.36 12.29 -2.30
CA PRO A 39 2.02 13.58 -2.54
C PRO A 39 3.39 13.69 -1.89
N ALA A 40 3.62 12.93 -0.82
CA ALA A 40 4.91 12.96 -0.12
C ALA A 40 5.96 12.08 -0.79
N GLY A 41 5.54 11.11 -1.61
CA GLY A 41 6.49 10.22 -2.27
C GLY A 41 5.86 8.88 -2.61
N ILE A 42 6.73 7.92 -2.88
CA ILE A 42 6.32 6.58 -3.30
C ILE A 42 6.72 5.58 -2.22
N ILE A 43 5.85 4.62 -1.94
CA ILE A 43 6.17 3.53 -1.02
C ILE A 43 5.89 2.23 -1.74
N ILE A 44 6.88 1.36 -1.78
CA ILE A 44 6.75 0.05 -2.41
C ILE A 44 6.65 -1.02 -1.32
N TYR A 45 5.57 -1.78 -1.34
CA TYR A 45 5.34 -2.88 -0.40
C TYR A 45 5.65 -4.19 -1.11
N SER A 46 6.56 -4.96 -0.55
CA SER A 46 6.87 -6.30 -1.05
C SER A 46 6.42 -7.31 -0.02
N ILE A 47 5.46 -8.16 -0.39
CA ILE A 47 4.95 -9.21 0.48
C ILE A 47 5.46 -10.53 -0.05
N TYR A 48 6.24 -11.25 0.75
CA TYR A 48 6.88 -12.47 0.28
C TYR A 48 7.03 -13.47 1.42
N GLU A 49 7.27 -14.73 1.06
CA GLU A 49 7.43 -15.81 2.03
C GLU A 49 8.86 -16.28 2.10
N VAL A 50 9.35 -16.46 3.33
CA VAL A 50 10.67 -17.02 3.59
C VAL A 50 10.53 -18.03 4.72
N ASP A 51 10.87 -19.30 4.43
CA ASP A 51 10.84 -20.36 5.43
C ASP A 51 9.49 -20.48 6.14
N GLY A 52 8.42 -20.36 5.38
CA GLY A 52 7.08 -20.52 5.93
C GLY A 52 6.53 -19.31 6.65
N GLN A 53 7.31 -18.25 6.72
CA GLN A 53 6.87 -17.01 7.36
C GLN A 53 6.70 -15.93 6.31
N THR A 54 5.63 -15.13 6.45
CA THR A 54 5.37 -14.04 5.52
C THR A 54 6.00 -12.76 6.03
N LYS A 55 6.66 -12.06 5.11
CA LYS A 55 7.33 -10.81 5.43
C LYS A 55 6.77 -9.71 4.56
N VAL A 56 6.63 -8.52 5.14
CA VAL A 56 6.20 -7.33 4.43
C VAL A 56 7.32 -6.30 4.52
N LEU A 57 7.90 -5.98 3.38
CA LEU A 57 8.96 -4.99 3.31
C LEU A 57 8.40 -3.70 2.73
N ARG A 58 8.54 -2.61 3.47
CA ARG A 58 8.11 -1.30 3.02
C ARG A 58 9.35 -0.49 2.65
N GLN A 59 9.41 -0.06 1.40
CA GLN A 59 10.52 0.74 0.90
C GLN A 59 9.99 2.10 0.48
N PRO A 60 10.15 3.13 1.32
CA PRO A 60 9.71 4.48 0.95
C PRO A 60 10.76 5.21 0.12
N PHE A 61 10.28 6.09 -0.75
CA PHE A 61 11.12 6.97 -1.55
C PHE A 61 10.60 8.40 -1.40
N PHE A 62 11.53 9.34 -1.28
CA PHE A 62 11.19 10.76 -1.24
C PHE A 62 12.03 11.46 -2.30
N ASN A 63 11.37 12.07 -3.28
CA ASN A 63 12.05 12.72 -4.41
C ASN A 63 13.03 11.77 -5.10
N ASN A 64 12.61 10.51 -5.28
CA ASN A 64 13.40 9.47 -5.92
C ASN A 64 14.60 9.02 -5.11
N VAL A 65 14.71 9.43 -3.85
CA VAL A 65 15.77 8.97 -2.97
C VAL A 65 15.20 7.89 -2.05
N PRO A 66 15.78 6.68 -2.05
CA PRO A 66 15.27 5.63 -1.17
C PRO A 66 15.57 5.96 0.29
N LEU A 67 14.58 5.77 1.13
CA LEU A 67 14.72 5.94 2.56
C LEU A 67 14.93 4.58 3.20
N GLU A 68 15.11 4.58 4.52
CA GLU A 68 15.38 3.33 5.21
C GLU A 68 14.18 2.37 5.12
N PRO A 69 14.40 1.13 4.64
CA PRO A 69 13.30 0.18 4.53
C PRO A 69 12.91 -0.38 5.89
N ASN A 70 11.66 -0.83 5.97
CA ASN A 70 11.10 -1.40 7.20
C ASN A 70 10.50 -2.76 6.88
N GLU A 71 10.97 -3.81 7.57
CA GLU A 71 10.48 -5.16 7.36
C GLU A 71 9.69 -5.62 8.57
N THR A 72 8.52 -6.21 8.33
CA THR A 72 7.63 -6.72 9.36
C THR A 72 7.34 -8.19 9.08
N ASP A 73 7.47 -9.03 10.11
CA ASP A 73 7.17 -10.45 10.02
C ASP A 73 5.74 -10.69 10.48
N LEU A 74 4.99 -11.47 9.70
CA LEU A 74 3.59 -11.74 10.01
C LEU A 74 3.31 -13.23 9.91
N ASP A 75 2.47 -13.73 10.82
CA ASP A 75 2.20 -15.16 10.91
C ASP A 75 0.97 -15.59 10.14
N THR A 76 0.01 -14.69 9.96
CA THR A 76 -1.24 -15.05 9.32
C THR A 76 -1.59 -14.10 8.18
N TYR A 77 -2.38 -14.61 7.24
CA TYR A 77 -2.87 -13.81 6.13
C TYR A 77 -3.72 -12.63 6.63
N LEU A 78 -4.48 -12.87 7.68
CA LEU A 78 -5.33 -11.82 8.26
C LEU A 78 -4.49 -10.66 8.80
N GLU A 79 -3.36 -10.97 9.42
CA GLU A 79 -2.45 -9.92 9.91
C GLU A 79 -1.91 -9.09 8.77
N ILE A 80 -1.59 -9.74 7.64
CA ILE A 80 -1.12 -9.03 6.45
C ILE A 80 -2.19 -8.08 5.95
N CYS A 81 -3.42 -8.57 5.83
CA CYS A 81 -4.51 -7.75 5.35
C CYS A 81 -4.74 -6.55 6.26
N ASN A 82 -4.73 -6.78 7.58
CA ASN A 82 -4.96 -5.70 8.53
C ASN A 82 -3.85 -4.65 8.46
N LEU A 83 -2.61 -5.08 8.35
CA LEU A 83 -1.48 -4.15 8.26
C LEU A 83 -1.59 -3.29 7.01
N LEU A 84 -1.88 -3.91 5.88
CA LEU A 84 -1.96 -3.18 4.62
C LEU A 84 -3.16 -2.23 4.60
N ILE A 85 -4.30 -2.68 5.12
CA ILE A 85 -5.48 -1.83 5.17
C ILE A 85 -5.23 -0.62 6.06
N ASP A 86 -4.61 -0.82 7.21
CA ASP A 86 -4.30 0.30 8.11
C ASP A 86 -3.36 1.29 7.46
N ASP A 87 -2.30 0.78 6.82
CA ASP A 87 -1.31 1.64 6.18
C ASP A 87 -1.93 2.40 5.01
N PHE A 88 -2.68 1.70 4.17
CA PHE A 88 -3.27 2.33 2.99
C PHE A 88 -4.35 3.32 3.36
N SER A 89 -5.11 3.06 4.41
CA SER A 89 -6.10 4.01 4.89
C SER A 89 -5.43 5.30 5.36
N ALA A 90 -4.32 5.18 6.07
CA ALA A 90 -3.58 6.35 6.52
C ALA A 90 -3.01 7.13 5.33
N LEU A 91 -2.51 6.43 4.31
CA LEU A 91 -2.00 7.10 3.12
C LEU A 91 -3.11 7.80 2.34
N ASP A 92 -4.29 7.18 2.27
CA ASP A 92 -5.43 7.81 1.62
C ASP A 92 -5.84 9.09 2.35
N ASP A 93 -5.79 9.08 3.68
CA ASP A 93 -6.09 10.28 4.46
C ASP A 93 -5.13 11.42 4.12
N VAL A 94 -3.85 11.08 3.94
CA VAL A 94 -2.85 12.09 3.54
C VAL A 94 -3.17 12.66 2.17
N ILE A 95 -3.57 11.79 1.24
CA ILE A 95 -3.93 12.23 -0.12
C ILE A 95 -5.13 13.16 -0.08
N GLU A 96 -6.16 12.79 0.68
CA GLU A 96 -7.36 13.61 0.80
C GLU A 96 -7.04 14.97 1.43
N LEU A 97 -6.20 14.98 2.43
CA LEU A 97 -5.80 16.23 3.06
C LEU A 97 -5.06 17.13 2.09
N ALA A 98 -4.16 16.56 1.29
CA ALA A 98 -3.43 17.32 0.29
C ALA A 98 -4.36 17.92 -0.75
N GLU A 99 -5.36 17.14 -1.19
CA GLU A 99 -6.34 17.63 -2.16
C GLU A 99 -7.15 18.79 -1.58
N THR A 100 -7.54 18.67 -0.31
CA THR A 100 -8.30 19.71 0.35
C THR A 100 -7.48 21.00 0.46
N LEU A 101 -6.19 20.86 0.80
CA LEU A 101 -5.32 22.02 0.91
C LEU A 101 -5.11 22.69 -0.44
N GLU A 102 -5.00 21.92 -1.52
CA GLU A 102 -4.89 22.46 -2.86
C GLU A 102 -6.12 23.26 -3.23
N GLU A 103 -7.29 22.73 -2.94
CA GLU A 103 -8.54 23.44 -3.22
C GLU A 103 -8.62 24.76 -2.46
N ALA A 104 -8.22 24.73 -1.19
CA ALA A 104 -8.23 25.95 -0.37
C ALA A 104 -7.28 26.99 -0.91
N LEU A 105 -6.10 26.57 -1.38
CA LEU A 105 -5.12 27.50 -1.94
C LEU A 105 -5.61 28.06 -3.25
N GLU A 106 -6.27 27.25 -4.08
CA GLU A 106 -6.82 27.73 -5.34
C GLU A 106 -7.90 28.79 -5.13
N GLU A 107 -8.76 28.57 -4.14
CA GLU A 107 -9.79 29.54 -3.80
C GLU A 107 -9.17 30.86 -3.33
N SER A 108 -8.08 30.79 -2.56
CA SER A 108 -7.40 31.99 -2.11
C SER A 108 -6.82 32.77 -3.26
N ASP A 109 -6.33 32.08 -4.27
CA ASP A 109 -5.71 32.72 -5.42
C ASP A 109 -6.73 33.48 -6.26
N ASP A 110 -7.98 33.05 -6.24
CA ASP A 110 -9.02 33.68 -7.02
C ASP A 110 -9.35 35.09 -6.55
N GLU A 111 -8.99 35.40 -5.34
CA GLU A 111 -9.24 36.73 -4.80
C GLU A 111 -8.14 37.70 -5.16
#